data_abaa5370d73404538f3ae0e973a5635a
#
_entry.id   abaa5370d73404538f3ae0e973a5635a
#
_cell.length_a   1.000
_cell.length_b   1.000
_cell.length_c   1.000
_cell.angle_alpha   90.00
_cell.angle_beta   90.00
_cell.angle_gamma   90.00
#
_symmetry.space_group_name_H-M   'P 1'
#
loop_
_entity.id
_entity.type
_entity.pdbx_description
1 polymer ?
#
loop_
_entity_poly.entity_id
_entity_poly.type
_entity_poly.pdbx_seq_one_letter_code
_entity_poly.pdbx_strand_id
1 'polypeptide(L)'
;GRNLEKYLGKPRNAKDRANEKDDIGIVRGLAWTSVGGVTMQVEVNMMPGKGEIRLTGQLGDVMKESAMTGISYVRSVADRYGIEPAVFTENDFHFHIPEGAVPKDGPSAGITMATALLSVLTKTPVRADVAMTGEITLRGRVLPIGGLKEKLLAAKTAGIKTVLVPEENRKDVEEISREIKNG
;
A
#
# COMPACT_ATOMS: atom_id res chain seq x y z
N GLY A 1 14.30 8.40 -1.02
CA GLY A 1 15.67 8.59 -1.02
C GLY A 1 16.16 9.98 -1.35
N ARG A 2 17.43 10.08 -1.57
CA ARG A 2 18.08 11.36 -1.89
C ARG A 2 17.45 12.08 -3.07
N ASN A 3 17.08 11.33 -4.09
CA ASN A 3 16.47 11.90 -5.28
C ASN A 3 15.09 12.48 -4.97
N LEU A 4 14.37 11.86 -4.06
CA LEU A 4 13.06 12.35 -3.68
C LEU A 4 13.14 13.73 -3.05
N GLU A 5 14.08 13.95 -2.13
CA GLU A 5 14.31 15.27 -1.55
C GLU A 5 14.66 16.30 -2.62
N LYS A 6 15.52 15.91 -3.55
CA LYS A 6 15.95 16.76 -4.64
C LYS A 6 14.79 17.18 -5.54
N TYR A 7 13.89 16.26 -5.86
CA TYR A 7 12.74 16.54 -6.73
C TYR A 7 11.63 17.30 -6.03
N LEU A 8 11.36 16.95 -4.79
CA LEU A 8 10.31 17.60 -4.04
C LEU A 8 10.76 18.97 -3.52
N GLY A 9 12.07 19.20 -3.45
CA GLY A 9 12.62 20.41 -2.91
C GLY A 9 12.33 20.53 -1.43
N LYS A 10 11.73 21.63 -1.04
CA LYS A 10 11.38 21.82 0.37
C LYS A 10 10.11 21.06 0.72
N PRO A 11 10.03 20.51 1.91
CA PRO A 11 8.79 19.92 2.40
C PRO A 11 7.66 20.95 2.37
N ARG A 12 6.51 20.54 1.87
CA ARG A 12 5.36 21.44 1.75
C ARG A 12 4.50 21.42 2.99
N ASN A 13 4.24 20.20 3.50
CA ASN A 13 3.47 20.02 4.72
C ASN A 13 3.81 18.67 5.31
N ALA A 14 3.29 18.37 6.49
CA ALA A 14 3.58 17.14 7.19
C ALA A 14 3.16 15.90 6.41
N LYS A 15 2.07 16.01 5.65
CA LYS A 15 1.55 14.90 4.86
C LYS A 15 2.50 14.52 3.72
N ASP A 16 3.06 15.52 3.04
CA ASP A 16 4.01 15.28 1.96
C ASP A 16 5.33 14.73 2.51
N ARG A 17 5.71 15.16 3.70
CA ARG A 17 6.94 14.70 4.34
C ARG A 17 6.93 13.23 4.70
N ALA A 18 5.75 12.67 4.95
CA ALA A 18 5.63 11.31 5.45
C ALA A 18 6.34 10.30 4.54
N ASN A 19 6.48 10.63 3.25
CA ASN A 19 7.08 9.73 2.26
C ASN A 19 8.23 10.35 1.48
N GLU A 20 8.97 11.24 2.10
CA GLU A 20 10.12 11.85 1.44
C GLU A 20 11.30 10.91 1.28
N LYS A 21 11.33 9.83 2.03
CA LYS A 21 12.41 8.85 1.96
C LYS A 21 11.87 7.44 2.00
N ASP A 22 12.67 6.53 1.47
CA ASP A 22 12.36 5.10 1.52
C ASP A 22 12.40 4.62 2.97
N ASP A 23 11.48 3.75 3.34
CA ASP A 23 11.38 3.28 4.72
C ASP A 23 10.89 1.83 4.76
N ILE A 24 11.19 1.19 5.89
CA ILE A 24 10.76 -0.18 6.16
C ILE A 24 9.36 -0.14 6.77
N GLY A 25 8.46 -0.93 6.23
CA GLY A 25 7.12 -1.05 6.77
C GLY A 25 6.18 0.09 6.41
N ILE A 26 6.58 0.96 5.50
CA ILE A 26 5.75 2.07 5.03
C ILE A 26 5.57 1.94 3.53
N VAL A 27 4.32 1.76 3.09
CA VAL A 27 3.99 1.60 1.68
C VAL A 27 2.79 2.48 1.34
N ARG A 28 2.85 3.13 0.20
CA ARG A 28 1.75 3.97 -0.25
C ARG A 28 0.81 3.19 -1.15
N GLY A 29 -0.47 3.27 -0.82
CA GLY A 29 -1.53 2.69 -1.62
C GLY A 29 -2.40 3.77 -2.24
N LEU A 30 -3.33 3.34 -3.07
CA LEU A 30 -4.32 4.21 -3.70
C LEU A 30 -5.70 3.69 -3.34
N ALA A 31 -6.58 4.59 -2.94
CA ALA A 31 -7.92 4.25 -2.51
C ALA A 31 -8.95 5.14 -3.21
N TRP A 32 -10.18 4.68 -3.22
CA TRP A 32 -11.32 5.44 -3.69
C TRP A 32 -12.15 5.84 -2.47
N THR A 33 -12.51 7.11 -2.40
CA THR A 33 -13.37 7.63 -1.33
C THR A 33 -14.51 8.42 -1.95
N SER A 34 -15.43 8.88 -1.11
CA SER A 34 -16.55 9.70 -1.56
C SER A 34 -16.12 11.03 -2.21
N VAL A 35 -14.88 11.45 -2.00
CA VAL A 35 -14.33 12.66 -2.60
C VAL A 35 -13.38 12.37 -3.76
N GLY A 36 -13.34 11.12 -4.23
CA GLY A 36 -12.50 10.72 -5.35
C GLY A 36 -11.32 9.85 -4.92
N GLY A 37 -10.33 9.74 -5.80
CA GLY A 37 -9.13 8.96 -5.51
C GLY A 37 -8.23 9.68 -4.52
N VAL A 38 -7.64 8.93 -3.61
CA VAL A 38 -6.68 9.46 -2.63
C VAL A 38 -5.50 8.51 -2.51
N THR A 39 -4.36 9.06 -2.08
CA THR A 39 -3.24 8.23 -1.64
C THR A 39 -3.41 7.94 -0.17
N MET A 40 -2.99 6.75 0.24
CA MET A 40 -2.98 6.39 1.66
C MET A 40 -1.66 5.74 1.99
N GLN A 41 -1.17 6.00 3.19
CA GLN A 41 0.07 5.44 3.66
C GLN A 41 -0.24 4.30 4.61
N VAL A 42 0.26 3.11 4.31
CA VAL A 42 0.13 1.97 5.20
C VAL A 42 1.41 1.85 6.01
N GLU A 43 1.27 1.84 7.31
CA GLU A 43 2.39 1.67 8.23
C GLU A 43 2.24 0.33 8.96
N VAL A 44 3.31 -0.44 9.02
CA VAL A 44 3.32 -1.71 9.75
C VAL A 44 4.45 -1.70 10.76
N ASN A 45 4.11 -2.04 12.01
CA ASN A 45 5.10 -2.29 13.05
C ASN A 45 5.02 -3.73 13.52
N MET A 46 6.18 -4.30 13.78
CA MET A 46 6.32 -5.61 14.40
C MET A 46 6.94 -5.42 15.78
N MET A 47 6.37 -6.08 16.78
CA MET A 47 6.85 -5.99 18.15
C MET A 47 6.70 -7.33 18.84
N PRO A 48 7.50 -7.60 19.90
CA PRO A 48 7.33 -8.85 20.63
C PRO A 48 5.91 -9.03 21.11
N GLY A 49 5.37 -10.23 20.96
CA GLY A 49 4.01 -10.53 21.34
C GLY A 49 3.67 -11.99 21.10
N LYS A 50 2.39 -12.27 20.86
CA LYS A 50 1.88 -13.63 20.74
C LYS A 50 1.24 -13.93 19.39
N GLY A 51 1.42 -13.08 18.40
CA GLY A 51 0.85 -13.28 17.08
C GLY A 51 -0.43 -12.47 16.82
N GLU A 52 -0.70 -11.47 17.65
CA GLU A 52 -1.86 -10.62 17.46
C GLU A 52 -1.69 -9.70 16.26
N ILE A 53 -2.77 -9.51 15.50
CA ILE A 53 -2.79 -8.59 14.37
C ILE A 53 -3.81 -7.50 14.67
N ARG A 54 -3.37 -6.25 14.60
CA ARG A 54 -4.22 -5.08 14.81
C ARG A 54 -4.29 -4.26 13.53
N LEU A 55 -5.50 -3.83 13.20
CA LEU A 55 -5.76 -3.01 12.03
C LEU A 55 -6.48 -1.75 12.51
N THR A 56 -5.85 -0.59 12.32
CA THR A 56 -6.42 0.68 12.74
C THR A 56 -6.38 1.72 11.62
N GLY A 57 -7.16 2.80 11.75
CA GLY A 57 -7.23 3.87 10.77
C GLY A 57 -8.61 4.05 10.16
N GLN A 58 -9.66 3.62 10.85
CA GLN A 58 -11.06 3.67 10.40
C GLN A 58 -11.27 2.86 9.11
N LEU A 59 -10.82 1.62 9.14
CA LEU A 59 -10.93 0.72 8.01
C LEU A 59 -12.28 0.03 8.00
N GLY A 60 -12.95 0.01 6.85
CA GLY A 60 -14.19 -0.74 6.69
C GLY A 60 -13.96 -2.24 6.62
N ASP A 61 -15.05 -2.99 6.66
CA ASP A 61 -14.98 -4.45 6.74
C ASP A 61 -14.30 -5.08 5.53
N VAL A 62 -14.56 -4.58 4.34
CA VAL A 62 -13.95 -5.13 3.11
C VAL A 62 -12.43 -4.91 3.11
N MET A 63 -11.99 -3.74 3.55
CA MET A 63 -10.56 -3.46 3.63
C MET A 63 -9.88 -4.31 4.68
N LYS A 64 -10.52 -4.56 5.82
CA LYS A 64 -10.00 -5.45 6.86
C LYS A 64 -9.86 -6.88 6.35
N GLU A 65 -10.86 -7.38 5.63
CA GLU A 65 -10.78 -8.71 5.02
C GLU A 65 -9.65 -8.79 4.02
N SER A 66 -9.50 -7.76 3.18
CA SER A 66 -8.44 -7.71 2.20
C SER A 66 -7.06 -7.71 2.87
N ALA A 67 -6.92 -6.96 3.95
CA ALA A 67 -5.69 -6.95 4.74
C ALA A 67 -5.36 -8.34 5.28
N MET A 68 -6.36 -9.00 5.86
CA MET A 68 -6.17 -10.35 6.41
C MET A 68 -5.81 -11.37 5.32
N THR A 69 -6.41 -11.23 4.14
CA THR A 69 -6.06 -12.08 2.99
C THR A 69 -4.61 -11.89 2.58
N GLY A 70 -4.16 -10.64 2.51
CA GLY A 70 -2.77 -10.34 2.19
C GLY A 70 -1.79 -10.88 3.23
N ILE A 71 -2.15 -10.74 4.50
CA ILE A 71 -1.35 -11.27 5.60
C ILE A 71 -1.25 -12.80 5.52
N SER A 72 -2.37 -13.48 5.27
CA SER A 72 -2.40 -14.93 5.14
C SER A 72 -1.54 -15.39 3.96
N TYR A 73 -1.60 -14.69 2.84
CA TYR A 73 -0.76 -15.01 1.70
C TYR A 73 0.74 -14.89 2.06
N VAL A 74 1.13 -13.78 2.68
CA VAL A 74 2.53 -13.57 3.06
C VAL A 74 3.00 -14.67 4.00
N ARG A 75 2.18 -15.06 4.98
CA ARG A 75 2.51 -16.15 5.88
C ARG A 75 2.72 -17.46 5.14
N SER A 76 1.91 -17.72 4.12
CA SER A 76 1.99 -18.98 3.36
C SER A 76 3.26 -19.09 2.51
N VAL A 77 3.89 -17.97 2.16
CA VAL A 77 5.11 -17.95 1.33
C VAL A 77 6.34 -17.46 2.10
N ALA A 78 6.20 -17.29 3.41
CA ALA A 78 7.25 -16.69 4.23
C ALA A 78 8.57 -17.47 4.16
N ASP A 79 8.50 -18.79 4.06
CA ASP A 79 9.69 -19.63 3.95
C ASP A 79 10.53 -19.31 2.71
N ARG A 80 9.91 -18.85 1.64
CA ARG A 80 10.61 -18.44 0.41
C ARG A 80 11.51 -17.22 0.64
N TYR A 81 11.23 -16.47 1.70
CA TYR A 81 11.97 -15.25 2.05
C TYR A 81 12.85 -15.46 3.28
N GLY A 82 13.04 -16.71 3.70
CA GLY A 82 13.87 -17.04 4.85
C GLY A 82 13.27 -16.64 6.20
N ILE A 83 11.94 -16.48 6.26
CA ILE A 83 11.25 -16.05 7.47
C ILE A 83 10.84 -17.29 8.28
N GLU A 84 11.30 -17.35 9.53
CA GLU A 84 10.98 -18.46 10.42
C GLU A 84 9.51 -18.39 10.88
N PRO A 85 8.82 -19.54 10.99
CA PRO A 85 7.44 -19.55 11.47
C PRO A 85 7.24 -18.89 12.82
N ALA A 86 8.23 -18.98 13.71
CA ALA A 86 8.16 -18.41 15.05
C ALA A 86 7.97 -16.88 15.03
N VAL A 87 8.35 -16.20 13.95
CA VAL A 87 8.17 -14.76 13.83
C VAL A 87 6.69 -14.40 13.97
N PHE A 88 5.80 -15.23 13.43
CA PHE A 88 4.36 -14.97 13.46
C PHE A 88 3.70 -15.33 14.79
N THR A 89 4.35 -16.12 15.63
CA THR A 89 3.80 -16.53 16.93
C THR A 89 4.46 -15.81 18.09
N GLU A 90 5.63 -15.23 17.89
CA GLU A 90 6.38 -14.52 18.90
C GLU A 90 6.35 -13.00 18.77
N ASN A 91 5.66 -12.49 17.75
CA ASN A 91 5.52 -11.06 17.51
C ASN A 91 4.07 -10.70 17.22
N ASP A 92 3.71 -9.47 17.56
CA ASP A 92 2.47 -8.86 17.16
C ASP A 92 2.73 -7.93 15.99
N PHE A 93 1.72 -7.70 15.17
CA PHE A 93 1.82 -6.82 14.01
C PHE A 93 0.70 -5.79 14.06
N HIS A 94 1.06 -4.53 13.94
CA HIS A 94 0.09 -3.45 13.91
C HIS A 94 0.15 -2.77 12.54
N PHE A 95 -0.97 -2.82 11.82
CA PHE A 95 -1.16 -2.15 10.55
C PHE A 95 -1.99 -0.90 10.81
N HIS A 96 -1.48 0.24 10.42
CA HIS A 96 -2.17 1.50 10.63
C HIS A 96 -2.16 2.33 9.37
N ILE A 97 -3.30 2.93 9.05
CA ILE A 97 -3.39 3.91 7.97
C ILE A 97 -3.71 5.25 8.61
N PRO A 98 -2.76 6.20 8.63
CA PRO A 98 -2.99 7.52 9.20
C PRO A 98 -4.18 8.24 8.57
N GLU A 99 -4.59 9.35 9.15
CA GLU A 99 -5.76 10.11 8.76
C GLU A 99 -7.05 9.37 9.09
N GLY A 100 -7.15 8.90 10.35
CA GLY A 100 -8.29 8.13 10.82
C GLY A 100 -9.62 8.86 10.81
N ALA A 101 -9.63 10.19 10.62
CA ALA A 101 -10.87 10.94 10.47
C ALA A 101 -11.57 10.66 9.14
N VAL A 102 -10.87 10.10 8.16
CA VAL A 102 -11.42 9.76 6.85
C VAL A 102 -11.63 8.25 6.78
N PRO A 103 -12.87 7.77 6.77
CA PRO A 103 -13.13 6.33 6.65
C PRO A 103 -12.63 5.79 5.31
N LYS A 104 -12.07 4.59 5.35
CA LYS A 104 -11.48 3.93 4.17
C LYS A 104 -12.05 2.52 4.06
N ASP A 105 -12.43 2.13 2.85
CA ASP A 105 -12.91 0.78 2.62
C ASP A 105 -12.58 0.33 1.19
N GLY A 106 -12.85 -0.94 0.90
CA GLY A 106 -12.62 -1.56 -0.38
C GLY A 106 -11.45 -2.54 -0.36
N PRO A 107 -11.35 -3.38 -1.41
CA PRO A 107 -10.37 -4.47 -1.44
C PRO A 107 -9.02 -4.10 -2.05
N SER A 108 -8.88 -2.94 -2.66
CA SER A 108 -7.70 -2.62 -3.46
C SER A 108 -6.42 -2.32 -2.65
N ALA A 109 -6.52 -2.28 -1.32
CA ALA A 109 -5.36 -2.09 -0.46
C ALA A 109 -4.65 -3.40 -0.09
N GLY A 110 -5.17 -4.54 -0.52
CA GLY A 110 -4.59 -5.83 -0.14
C GLY A 110 -3.13 -5.98 -0.52
N ILE A 111 -2.77 -5.58 -1.74
CA ILE A 111 -1.38 -5.67 -2.18
C ILE A 111 -0.48 -4.74 -1.37
N THR A 112 -0.99 -3.57 -0.98
CA THR A 112 -0.23 -2.62 -0.17
C THR A 112 0.05 -3.18 1.22
N MET A 113 -0.95 -3.80 1.84
CA MET A 113 -0.80 -4.43 3.15
C MET A 113 0.20 -5.58 3.10
N ALA A 114 0.10 -6.44 2.08
CA ALA A 114 1.02 -7.56 1.92
C ALA A 114 2.46 -7.07 1.73
N THR A 115 2.65 -6.04 0.92
CA THR A 115 3.96 -5.48 0.65
C THR A 115 4.56 -4.86 1.91
N ALA A 116 3.76 -4.14 2.69
CA ALA A 116 4.22 -3.51 3.93
C ALA A 116 4.64 -4.57 4.95
N LEU A 117 3.87 -5.65 5.07
CA LEU A 117 4.24 -6.74 5.96
C LEU A 117 5.54 -7.40 5.53
N LEU A 118 5.67 -7.68 4.24
CA LEU A 118 6.89 -8.30 3.71
C LEU A 118 8.11 -7.40 3.92
N SER A 119 7.93 -6.10 3.76
CA SER A 119 8.97 -5.11 4.02
C SER A 119 9.50 -5.21 5.44
N VAL A 120 8.60 -5.27 6.42
CA VAL A 120 8.97 -5.39 7.83
C VAL A 120 9.68 -6.72 8.10
N LEU A 121 9.12 -7.80 7.57
CA LEU A 121 9.66 -9.15 7.80
C LEU A 121 11.05 -9.34 7.20
N THR A 122 11.30 -8.76 6.04
CA THR A 122 12.60 -8.86 5.34
C THR A 122 13.53 -7.70 5.65
N LYS A 123 13.05 -6.71 6.41
CA LYS A 123 13.80 -5.48 6.73
C LYS A 123 14.29 -4.76 5.48
N THR A 124 13.46 -4.77 4.44
CA THR A 124 13.76 -4.17 3.15
C THR A 124 12.94 -2.89 2.97
N PRO A 125 13.57 -1.73 2.78
CA PRO A 125 12.85 -0.49 2.55
C PRO A 125 12.03 -0.51 1.27
N VAL A 126 10.88 0.16 1.28
CA VAL A 126 10.07 0.35 0.10
C VAL A 126 10.26 1.77 -0.39
N ARG A 127 10.36 1.94 -1.71
CA ARG A 127 10.58 3.25 -2.32
C ARG A 127 9.43 4.20 -2.01
N ALA A 128 9.78 5.40 -1.60
CA ALA A 128 8.80 6.43 -1.25
C ALA A 128 8.06 7.01 -2.46
N ASP A 129 8.62 6.87 -3.66
CA ASP A 129 8.02 7.37 -4.89
C ASP A 129 7.17 6.34 -5.63
N VAL A 130 6.88 5.21 -4.98
CA VAL A 130 6.08 4.12 -5.55
C VAL A 130 4.76 4.00 -4.77
N ALA A 131 3.66 3.87 -5.49
CA ALA A 131 2.37 3.52 -4.91
C ALA A 131 1.82 2.31 -5.64
N MET A 132 0.87 1.63 -5.02
CA MET A 132 0.31 0.42 -5.61
C MET A 132 -1.17 0.30 -5.29
N THR A 133 -1.87 -0.48 -6.10
CA THR A 133 -3.27 -0.79 -5.88
C THR A 133 -3.55 -2.18 -6.45
N GLY A 134 -4.38 -2.95 -5.76
CA GLY A 134 -4.74 -4.29 -6.22
C GLY A 134 -5.36 -5.11 -5.10
N GLU A 135 -6.37 -5.88 -5.47
CA GLU A 135 -6.96 -6.85 -4.57
C GLU A 135 -6.13 -8.13 -4.63
N ILE A 136 -5.68 -8.62 -3.49
CA ILE A 136 -4.86 -9.83 -3.44
C ILE A 136 -5.71 -11.02 -3.03
N THR A 137 -5.44 -12.18 -3.62
CA THR A 137 -6.09 -13.44 -3.24
C THR A 137 -5.17 -14.25 -2.31
N LEU A 138 -5.73 -15.30 -1.71
CA LEU A 138 -4.95 -16.21 -0.86
C LEU A 138 -3.81 -16.91 -1.62
N ARG A 139 -3.92 -16.99 -2.94
CA ARG A 139 -2.89 -17.59 -3.79
C ARG A 139 -1.88 -16.58 -4.31
N GLY A 140 -2.02 -15.29 -3.92
CA GLY A 140 -1.11 -14.25 -4.35
C GLY A 140 -1.43 -13.66 -5.72
N ARG A 141 -2.59 -13.98 -6.27
CA ARG A 141 -3.03 -13.36 -7.50
C ARG A 141 -3.51 -11.95 -7.21
N VAL A 142 -3.22 -11.02 -8.08
CA VAL A 142 -3.66 -9.62 -7.94
C VAL A 142 -4.79 -9.37 -8.94
N LEU A 143 -5.98 -9.12 -8.40
CA LEU A 143 -7.18 -8.93 -9.20
C LEU A 143 -7.30 -7.48 -9.67
N PRO A 144 -7.99 -7.24 -10.81
CA PRO A 144 -8.19 -5.88 -11.32
C PRO A 144 -9.02 -5.03 -10.35
N ILE A 145 -8.83 -3.73 -10.44
CA ILE A 145 -9.49 -2.76 -9.55
C ILE A 145 -10.27 -1.75 -10.36
N GLY A 146 -11.21 -1.05 -9.70
CA GLY A 146 -11.94 0.04 -10.29
C GLY A 146 -11.36 1.39 -9.90
N GLY A 147 -11.85 2.45 -10.56
CA GLY A 147 -11.45 3.81 -10.23
C GLY A 147 -10.00 4.14 -10.55
N LEU A 148 -9.41 3.46 -11.52
CA LEU A 148 -7.98 3.62 -11.82
C LEU A 148 -7.61 5.03 -12.23
N LYS A 149 -8.43 5.68 -13.06
CA LYS A 149 -8.15 7.03 -13.51
C LYS A 149 -8.02 8.01 -12.34
N GLU A 150 -8.95 7.96 -11.41
CA GLU A 150 -8.97 8.83 -10.24
C GLU A 150 -7.81 8.50 -9.30
N LYS A 151 -7.47 7.23 -9.18
CA LYS A 151 -6.33 6.79 -8.38
C LYS A 151 -5.01 7.29 -8.95
N LEU A 152 -4.85 7.22 -10.27
CA LEU A 152 -3.64 7.71 -10.93
C LEU A 152 -3.51 9.23 -10.83
N LEU A 153 -4.63 9.95 -10.92
CA LEU A 153 -4.61 11.40 -10.72
C LEU A 153 -4.18 11.76 -9.29
N ALA A 154 -4.68 11.03 -8.29
CA ALA A 154 -4.28 11.24 -6.92
C ALA A 154 -2.78 10.97 -6.73
N ALA A 155 -2.27 9.91 -7.33
CA ALA A 155 -0.85 9.58 -7.27
C ALA A 155 0.00 10.68 -7.88
N LYS A 156 -0.42 11.20 -9.03
CA LYS A 156 0.28 12.29 -9.71
C LYS A 156 0.32 13.54 -8.83
N THR A 157 -0.81 13.89 -8.23
CA THR A 157 -0.91 15.05 -7.34
C THR A 157 0.00 14.91 -6.13
N ALA A 158 0.16 13.68 -5.62
CA ALA A 158 1.01 13.41 -4.47
C ALA A 158 2.51 13.30 -4.82
N GLY A 159 2.87 13.44 -6.09
CA GLY A 159 4.26 13.36 -6.52
C GLY A 159 4.79 11.94 -6.67
N ILE A 160 3.91 10.96 -6.77
CA ILE A 160 4.29 9.57 -6.98
C ILE A 160 4.80 9.41 -8.42
N LYS A 161 5.90 8.71 -8.57
CA LYS A 161 6.54 8.53 -9.89
C LYS A 161 6.19 7.22 -10.55
N THR A 162 5.94 6.19 -9.76
CA THR A 162 5.65 4.86 -10.28
C THR A 162 4.44 4.30 -9.55
N VAL A 163 3.47 3.81 -10.32
CA VAL A 163 2.28 3.15 -9.76
C VAL A 163 2.24 1.72 -10.28
N LEU A 164 2.16 0.78 -9.35
CA LEU A 164 2.01 -0.64 -9.69
C LEU A 164 0.52 -0.96 -9.70
N VAL A 165 0.05 -1.50 -10.82
CA VAL A 165 -1.36 -1.82 -11.01
C VAL A 165 -1.49 -3.29 -11.43
N PRO A 166 -2.68 -3.89 -11.23
CA PRO A 166 -2.89 -5.26 -11.68
C PRO A 166 -2.74 -5.39 -13.20
N GLU A 167 -2.20 -6.50 -13.64
CA GLU A 167 -2.00 -6.77 -15.08
C GLU A 167 -3.30 -6.66 -15.86
N GLU A 168 -4.40 -7.12 -15.27
CA GLU A 168 -5.71 -7.09 -15.93
C GLU A 168 -6.28 -5.67 -16.10
N ASN A 169 -5.64 -4.65 -15.52
CA ASN A 169 -5.99 -3.26 -15.75
C ASN A 169 -5.20 -2.61 -16.89
N ARG A 170 -4.46 -3.39 -17.66
CA ARG A 170 -3.63 -2.87 -18.75
C ARG A 170 -4.41 -2.00 -19.73
N LYS A 171 -5.62 -2.44 -20.13
CA LYS A 171 -6.44 -1.67 -21.07
C LYS A 171 -6.83 -0.31 -20.50
N ASP A 172 -7.14 -0.26 -19.20
CA ASP A 172 -7.48 1.01 -18.54
C ASP A 172 -6.29 1.97 -18.57
N VAL A 173 -5.09 1.47 -18.34
CA VAL A 173 -3.87 2.29 -18.40
C VAL A 173 -3.68 2.84 -19.82
N GLU A 174 -3.87 2.02 -20.83
CA GLU A 174 -3.72 2.44 -22.22
C GLU A 174 -4.72 3.52 -22.59
N GLU A 175 -5.97 3.39 -22.17
CA GLU A 175 -7.00 4.39 -22.42
C GLU A 175 -6.68 5.72 -21.74
N ILE A 176 -6.26 5.67 -20.48
CA ILE A 176 -5.89 6.85 -19.71
C ILE A 176 -4.71 7.57 -20.36
N SER A 177 -3.69 6.80 -20.81
CA SER A 177 -2.54 7.36 -21.51
C SER A 177 -2.95 8.09 -22.79
N ARG A 178 -3.88 7.52 -23.55
CA ARG A 178 -4.37 8.16 -24.77
C ARG A 178 -5.12 9.45 -24.48
N GLU A 179 -5.94 9.46 -23.44
CA GLU A 179 -6.66 10.67 -23.02
C GLU A 179 -5.68 11.80 -22.66
N ILE A 180 -4.63 11.46 -21.93
CA ILE A 180 -3.62 12.43 -21.51
C ILE A 180 -2.87 12.99 -22.72
N LYS A 181 -2.53 12.14 -23.70
CA LYS A 181 -1.80 12.57 -24.89
C LYS A 181 -2.64 13.44 -25.80
N ASN A 182 -3.94 13.17 -25.88
CA ASN A 182 -4.86 13.86 -26.79
C ASN A 182 -5.58 15.04 -26.15
N GLY A 183 -5.52 15.12 -24.85
CA GLY A 183 -6.15 16.18 -24.11
C GLY A 183 -5.13 17.13 -23.53
#